data_fbfffb5f9b502861782733461fd30131
#
_entry.id   fbfffb5f9b502861782733461fd30131
#
_cell.length_a   1.000
_cell.length_b   1.000
_cell.length_c   1.000
_cell.angle_alpha   90.00
_cell.angle_beta   90.00
_cell.angle_gamma   90.00
#
_symmetry.space_group_name_H-M   'P 1'
#
loop_
_entity.id
_entity.type
_entity.pdbx_description
1 polymer ?
#
loop_
_entity_poly.entity_id
_entity_poly.type
_entity_poly.pdbx_seq_one_letter_code
_entity_poly.pdbx_strand_id
1 'polypeptide(L)'
;MTKTRLAAEDRIAWVRVASCYLPLATPISDAKVLTGRQKPMTEIAILFAEIETADGHQGLGFSYSKRAGGPGQFAHAKEIAPALIGEDPSDIARLWDKLAWAGASVGRSGLSTQAIGAFDVALWDLKAKRA
;
A
#
# COMPACT_ATOMS: atom_id res chain seq x y z
N MET A 1 -3.49 38.39 -1.41
CA MET A 1 -3.88 37.66 -0.17
C MET A 1 -4.09 36.18 -0.50
N THR A 2 -3.34 35.31 0.14
CA THR A 2 -3.44 33.86 -0.11
C THR A 2 -4.67 33.31 0.59
N LYS A 3 -5.59 32.72 -0.14
CA LYS A 3 -6.75 32.08 0.44
C LYS A 3 -6.33 30.78 1.12
N THR A 4 -6.62 30.63 2.40
CA THR A 4 -6.34 29.39 3.11
C THR A 4 -7.31 28.30 2.63
N ARG A 5 -6.76 27.20 2.14
CA ARG A 5 -7.55 26.06 1.70
C ARG A 5 -7.96 25.24 2.94
N LEU A 6 -9.23 24.82 3.00
CA LEU A 6 -9.70 23.92 4.02
C LEU A 6 -9.10 22.51 3.80
N ALA A 7 -8.86 21.76 4.89
CA ALA A 7 -8.30 20.41 4.79
C ALA A 7 -9.14 19.49 3.90
N ALA A 8 -10.49 19.65 3.94
CA ALA A 8 -11.41 18.87 3.10
C ALA A 8 -11.31 19.20 1.60
N GLU A 9 -10.71 20.35 1.23
CA GLU A 9 -10.47 20.76 -0.16
C GLU A 9 -9.14 20.23 -0.67
N ASP A 10 -8.26 19.73 0.21
CA ASP A 10 -6.95 19.23 -0.16
C ASP A 10 -7.07 17.77 -0.59
N ARG A 11 -7.05 17.54 -1.88
CA ARG A 11 -7.29 16.23 -2.50
C ARG A 11 -6.00 15.53 -2.85
N ILE A 12 -6.07 14.22 -2.96
CA ILE A 12 -4.94 13.40 -3.42
C ILE A 12 -4.62 13.77 -4.85
N ALA A 13 -3.40 14.26 -5.08
CA ALA A 13 -2.94 14.71 -6.39
C ALA A 13 -2.20 13.61 -7.15
N TRP A 14 -1.40 12.79 -6.44
CA TRP A 14 -0.74 11.65 -7.06
C TRP A 14 -0.49 10.54 -6.05
N VAL A 15 -0.32 9.35 -6.59
CA VAL A 15 -0.01 8.13 -5.84
C VAL A 15 1.13 7.42 -6.56
N ARG A 16 2.14 7.00 -5.81
CA ARG A 16 3.27 6.26 -6.35
C ARG A 16 3.40 4.94 -5.60
N VAL A 17 3.71 3.87 -6.33
CA VAL A 17 4.04 2.58 -5.74
C VAL A 17 5.42 2.14 -6.21
N ALA A 18 6.13 1.47 -5.32
CA ALA A 18 7.46 0.93 -5.61
C ALA A 18 7.58 -0.46 -4.99
N SER A 19 8.35 -1.33 -5.60
CA SER A 19 8.64 -2.66 -5.10
C SER A 19 10.13 -2.79 -4.84
N CYS A 20 10.47 -3.46 -3.74
CA CYS A 20 11.86 -3.69 -3.37
C CYS A 20 11.98 -5.09 -2.75
N TYR A 21 13.08 -5.76 -3.02
CA TYR A 21 13.39 -7.06 -2.43
C TYR A 21 14.49 -6.87 -1.41
N LEU A 22 14.15 -7.11 -0.14
CA LEU A 22 15.06 -6.97 0.98
C LEU A 22 15.74 -8.31 1.26
N PRO A 23 17.07 -8.44 1.01
CA PRO A 23 17.77 -9.66 1.35
C PRO A 23 17.88 -9.80 2.86
N LEU A 24 17.72 -11.04 3.35
CA LEU A 24 17.85 -11.37 4.76
C LEU A 24 19.28 -11.82 5.04
N ALA A 25 19.88 -11.28 6.10
CA ALA A 25 21.24 -11.66 6.52
C ALA A 25 21.29 -13.16 6.92
N THR A 26 20.22 -13.65 7.55
CA THR A 26 20.06 -15.05 7.93
C THR A 26 18.76 -15.59 7.36
N PRO A 27 18.79 -16.71 6.61
CA PRO A 27 17.57 -17.30 6.09
C PRO A 27 16.61 -17.69 7.22
N ILE A 28 15.33 -17.50 6.98
CA ILE A 28 14.28 -17.83 7.95
C ILE A 28 13.64 -19.16 7.57
N SER A 29 13.62 -20.10 8.53
CA SER A 29 12.95 -21.38 8.40
C SER A 29 11.72 -21.42 9.31
N ASP A 30 10.67 -22.09 8.82
CA ASP A 30 9.45 -22.32 9.56
C ASP A 30 8.99 -23.78 9.35
N ALA A 31 7.82 -24.12 9.87
CA ALA A 31 7.27 -25.46 9.73
C ALA A 31 7.15 -25.93 8.28
N LYS A 32 6.95 -25.02 7.33
CA LYS A 32 6.86 -25.36 5.90
C LYS A 32 8.20 -25.82 5.34
N VAL A 33 9.31 -25.24 5.84
CA VAL A 33 10.65 -25.65 5.49
C VAL A 33 10.97 -27.01 6.12
N LEU A 34 10.65 -27.17 7.39
CA LEU A 34 10.90 -28.41 8.13
C LEU A 34 10.14 -29.60 7.54
N THR A 35 8.97 -29.37 6.96
CA THR A 35 8.18 -30.41 6.28
C THR A 35 8.54 -30.60 4.81
N GLY A 36 9.57 -29.91 4.30
CA GLY A 36 10.04 -30.04 2.92
C GLY A 36 9.14 -29.39 1.88
N ARG A 37 8.15 -28.60 2.29
CA ARG A 37 7.20 -27.97 1.35
C ARG A 37 7.70 -26.63 0.80
N GLN A 38 8.60 -25.97 1.51
CA GLN A 38 9.16 -24.68 1.14
C GLN A 38 10.66 -24.65 1.40
N LYS A 39 11.36 -23.79 0.69
CA LYS A 39 12.77 -23.49 0.96
C LYS A 39 12.87 -22.41 2.04
N PRO A 40 14.00 -22.29 2.74
CA PRO A 40 14.23 -21.18 3.64
C PRO A 40 14.01 -19.85 2.93
N MET A 41 13.43 -18.87 3.64
CA MET A 41 13.19 -17.56 3.08
C MET A 41 14.47 -16.73 3.14
N THR A 42 14.95 -16.28 1.99
CA THR A 42 16.20 -15.52 1.87
C THR A 42 15.97 -14.03 1.60
N GLU A 43 14.77 -13.65 1.22
CA GLU A 43 14.41 -12.25 0.96
C GLU A 43 12.94 -11.99 1.24
N ILE A 44 12.58 -10.73 1.43
CA ILE A 44 11.20 -10.28 1.59
C ILE A 44 10.91 -9.26 0.49
N ALA A 45 9.80 -9.44 -0.21
CA ALA A 45 9.30 -8.44 -1.14
C ALA A 45 8.54 -7.36 -0.35
N ILE A 46 8.90 -6.09 -0.56
CA ILE A 46 8.24 -4.96 0.09
C ILE A 46 7.57 -4.11 -0.97
N LEU A 47 6.31 -3.77 -0.72
CA LEU A 47 5.54 -2.84 -1.51
C LEU A 47 5.45 -1.53 -0.74
N PHE A 48 5.94 -0.43 -1.34
CA PHE A 48 5.78 0.91 -0.80
C PHE A 48 4.68 1.65 -1.55
N ALA A 49 3.92 2.45 -0.82
CA ALA A 49 2.93 3.36 -1.37
C ALA A 49 3.19 4.77 -0.84
N GLU A 50 3.31 5.74 -1.73
CA GLU A 50 3.38 7.16 -1.41
C GLU A 50 2.13 7.84 -1.93
N ILE A 51 1.56 8.70 -1.10
CA ILE A 51 0.40 9.52 -1.43
C ILE A 51 0.76 10.97 -1.19
N GLU A 52 0.48 11.84 -2.14
CA GLU A 52 0.67 13.27 -1.96
C GLU A 52 -0.59 14.02 -2.33
N THR A 53 -0.95 14.99 -1.49
CA THR A 53 -2.08 15.88 -1.74
C THR A 53 -1.66 17.10 -2.57
N ALA A 54 -2.64 17.83 -3.10
CA ALA A 54 -2.40 19.04 -3.87
C ALA A 54 -1.64 20.11 -3.08
N ASP A 55 -1.81 20.15 -1.76
CA ASP A 55 -1.11 21.10 -0.89
C ASP A 55 0.28 20.60 -0.45
N GLY A 56 0.72 19.43 -0.93
CA GLY A 56 2.06 18.92 -0.67
C GLY A 56 2.17 18.04 0.59
N HIS A 57 1.08 17.67 1.22
CA HIS A 57 1.11 16.71 2.33
C HIS A 57 1.38 15.31 1.79
N GLN A 58 2.27 14.58 2.44
CA GLN A 58 2.70 13.27 2.00
C GLN A 58 2.47 12.20 3.05
N GLY A 59 2.08 11.02 2.59
CA GLY A 59 1.98 9.82 3.41
C GLY A 59 2.74 8.67 2.76
N LEU A 60 3.43 7.88 3.58
CA LEU A 60 4.17 6.70 3.15
C LEU A 60 3.64 5.49 3.91
N GLY A 61 3.34 4.44 3.16
CA GLY A 61 2.94 3.16 3.73
C GLY A 61 3.68 2.01 3.08
N PHE A 62 3.57 0.84 3.67
CA PHE A 62 4.15 -0.35 3.08
C PHE A 62 3.33 -1.59 3.44
N SER A 63 3.54 -2.62 2.64
CA SER A 63 3.10 -3.98 2.87
C SER A 63 4.21 -4.91 2.41
N TYR A 64 4.09 -6.20 2.67
CA TYR A 64 5.15 -7.13 2.28
C TYR A 64 4.58 -8.49 1.90
N SER A 65 5.40 -9.25 1.18
CA SER A 65 5.12 -10.64 0.85
C SER A 65 6.35 -11.47 1.14
N LYS A 66 6.15 -12.63 1.76
CA LYS A 66 7.27 -13.43 2.27
C LYS A 66 7.94 -14.27 1.18
N ARG A 67 7.21 -15.20 0.56
CA ARG A 67 7.80 -16.18 -0.37
C ARG A 67 7.28 -16.03 -1.79
N ALA A 68 6.05 -15.65 -1.94
CA ALA A 68 5.39 -15.53 -3.23
C ALA A 68 4.45 -14.34 -3.20
N GLY A 69 4.09 -13.84 -4.38
CA GLY A 69 3.10 -12.78 -4.52
C GLY A 69 3.68 -11.37 -4.59
N GLY A 70 4.97 -11.17 -4.41
CA GLY A 70 5.59 -9.84 -4.50
C GLY A 70 5.28 -9.13 -5.81
N PRO A 71 5.58 -9.72 -6.98
CA PRO A 71 5.23 -9.12 -8.27
C PRO A 71 3.73 -8.92 -8.47
N GLY A 72 2.90 -9.88 -8.03
CA GLY A 72 1.45 -9.78 -8.12
C GLY A 72 0.90 -8.66 -7.25
N GLN A 73 1.38 -8.53 -6.03
CA GLN A 73 1.03 -7.46 -5.11
C GLN A 73 1.36 -6.09 -5.71
N PHE A 74 2.54 -5.94 -6.29
CA PHE A 74 2.98 -4.70 -6.92
C PHE A 74 2.11 -4.36 -8.14
N ALA A 75 1.87 -5.33 -9.02
CA ALA A 75 1.04 -5.12 -10.20
C ALA A 75 -0.39 -4.73 -9.80
N HIS A 76 -0.95 -5.39 -8.81
CA HIS A 76 -2.30 -5.08 -8.31
C HIS A 76 -2.36 -3.67 -7.71
N ALA A 77 -1.36 -3.29 -6.93
CA ALA A 77 -1.27 -1.94 -6.36
C ALA A 77 -1.29 -0.87 -7.45
N LYS A 78 -0.52 -1.06 -8.52
CA LYS A 78 -0.52 -0.13 -9.66
C LYS A 78 -1.88 -0.04 -10.33
N GLU A 79 -2.60 -1.15 -10.41
CA GLU A 79 -3.92 -1.20 -11.04
C GLU A 79 -4.98 -0.42 -10.24
N ILE A 80 -4.96 -0.54 -8.91
CA ILE A 80 -5.97 0.11 -8.06
C ILE A 80 -5.61 1.53 -7.63
N ALA A 81 -4.33 1.91 -7.68
CA ALA A 81 -3.85 3.22 -7.24
C ALA A 81 -4.62 4.41 -7.83
N PRO A 82 -4.99 4.42 -9.13
CA PRO A 82 -5.74 5.55 -9.72
C PRO A 82 -7.07 5.85 -9.03
N ALA A 83 -7.66 4.87 -8.34
CA ALA A 83 -8.91 5.09 -7.62
C ALA A 83 -8.80 6.14 -6.51
N LEU A 84 -7.59 6.42 -6.02
CA LEU A 84 -7.35 7.40 -4.96
C LEU A 84 -7.21 8.83 -5.48
N ILE A 85 -6.92 9.02 -6.76
CA ILE A 85 -6.69 10.36 -7.33
C ILE A 85 -7.96 11.19 -7.23
N GLY A 86 -7.82 12.41 -6.71
CA GLY A 86 -8.94 13.35 -6.55
C GLY A 86 -9.78 13.12 -5.31
N GLU A 87 -9.45 12.12 -4.51
CA GLU A 87 -10.20 11.79 -3.30
C GLU A 87 -9.75 12.62 -2.09
N ASP A 88 -10.66 12.75 -1.12
CA ASP A 88 -10.35 13.32 0.18
C ASP A 88 -9.59 12.28 1.02
N PRO A 89 -8.33 12.54 1.39
CA PRO A 89 -7.51 11.56 2.09
C PRO A 89 -7.94 11.33 3.54
N SER A 90 -8.86 12.14 4.09
CA SER A 90 -9.30 11.99 5.47
C SER A 90 -10.33 10.88 5.68
N ASP A 91 -11.03 10.47 4.62
CA ASP A 91 -12.06 9.44 4.71
C ASP A 91 -11.48 8.05 4.43
N ILE A 92 -10.63 7.60 5.36
CA ILE A 92 -9.80 6.39 5.17
C ILE A 92 -10.65 5.13 5.01
N ALA A 93 -11.70 4.98 5.81
CA ALA A 93 -12.55 3.79 5.72
C ALA A 93 -13.26 3.68 4.36
N ARG A 94 -13.75 4.79 3.83
CA ARG A 94 -14.38 4.81 2.51
C ARG A 94 -13.37 4.53 1.41
N LEU A 95 -12.15 5.05 1.53
CA LEU A 95 -11.10 4.79 0.55
C LEU A 95 -10.64 3.34 0.55
N TRP A 96 -10.58 2.72 1.73
CA TRP A 96 -10.31 1.29 1.83
C TRP A 96 -11.34 0.49 1.02
N ASP A 97 -12.61 0.79 1.22
CA ASP A 97 -13.71 0.13 0.51
C ASP A 97 -13.63 0.40 -0.99
N LYS A 98 -13.33 1.64 -1.39
CA LYS A 98 -13.16 1.99 -2.80
C LYS A 98 -12.05 1.18 -3.47
N LEU A 99 -10.91 1.03 -2.79
CA LEU A 99 -9.80 0.23 -3.29
C LEU A 99 -10.17 -1.25 -3.39
N ALA A 100 -10.91 -1.77 -2.41
CA ALA A 100 -11.38 -3.16 -2.44
C ALA A 100 -12.29 -3.42 -3.64
N TRP A 101 -13.20 -2.49 -3.96
CA TRP A 101 -14.07 -2.61 -5.11
C TRP A 101 -13.34 -2.41 -6.44
N ALA A 102 -12.33 -1.53 -6.48
CA ALA A 102 -11.54 -1.30 -7.69
C ALA A 102 -10.86 -2.58 -8.20
N GLY A 103 -10.46 -3.46 -7.27
CA GLY A 103 -9.83 -4.73 -7.61
C GLY A 103 -10.66 -5.96 -7.30
N ALA A 104 -11.99 -5.82 -7.13
CA ALA A 104 -12.85 -6.91 -6.65
C ALA A 104 -12.85 -8.16 -7.53
N SER A 105 -12.60 -8.02 -8.83
CA SER A 105 -12.61 -9.14 -9.78
C SER A 105 -11.49 -10.16 -9.52
N VAL A 106 -10.41 -9.75 -8.84
CA VAL A 106 -9.32 -10.68 -8.48
C VAL A 106 -9.47 -11.24 -7.07
N GLY A 107 -10.56 -10.91 -6.38
CA GLY A 107 -10.81 -11.35 -5.01
C GLY A 107 -10.45 -10.29 -3.98
N ARG A 108 -10.89 -10.53 -2.74
CA ARG A 108 -10.75 -9.55 -1.65
C ARG A 108 -9.81 -9.99 -0.54
N SER A 109 -9.06 -11.06 -0.75
CA SER A 109 -8.14 -11.59 0.25
C SER A 109 -6.76 -11.80 -0.37
N GLY A 110 -5.80 -12.17 0.46
CA GLY A 110 -4.44 -12.43 0.00
C GLY A 110 -3.76 -11.17 -0.52
N LEU A 111 -3.18 -11.25 -1.70
CA LEU A 111 -2.37 -10.14 -2.23
C LEU A 111 -3.16 -8.86 -2.47
N SER A 112 -4.46 -8.95 -2.76
CA SER A 112 -5.28 -7.75 -2.95
C SER A 112 -5.41 -6.95 -1.65
N THR A 113 -5.67 -7.63 -0.53
CA THR A 113 -5.71 -6.99 0.80
C THR A 113 -4.33 -6.46 1.20
N GLN A 114 -3.26 -7.17 0.89
CA GLN A 114 -1.91 -6.70 1.17
C GLN A 114 -1.58 -5.42 0.40
N ALA A 115 -1.99 -5.34 -0.87
CA ALA A 115 -1.82 -4.12 -1.67
C ALA A 115 -2.59 -2.94 -1.07
N ILE A 116 -3.86 -3.16 -0.71
CA ILE A 116 -4.68 -2.13 -0.06
C ILE A 116 -4.03 -1.69 1.26
N GLY A 117 -3.45 -2.62 2.01
CA GLY A 117 -2.76 -2.33 3.27
C GLY A 117 -1.67 -1.29 3.14
N ALA A 118 -0.90 -1.31 2.07
CA ALA A 118 0.14 -0.30 1.82
C ALA A 118 -0.47 1.10 1.70
N PHE A 119 -1.56 1.24 0.95
CA PHE A 119 -2.27 2.52 0.80
C PHE A 119 -2.92 2.96 2.11
N ASP A 120 -3.51 2.02 2.85
CA ASP A 120 -4.16 2.30 4.12
C ASP A 120 -3.15 2.88 5.13
N VAL A 121 -1.98 2.27 5.24
CA VAL A 121 -0.91 2.78 6.11
C VAL A 121 -0.45 4.16 5.65
N ALA A 122 -0.32 4.38 4.34
CA ALA A 122 0.04 5.70 3.80
C ALA A 122 -0.99 6.78 4.15
N LEU A 123 -2.29 6.43 4.12
CA LEU A 123 -3.36 7.35 4.49
C LEU A 123 -3.32 7.69 5.98
N TRP A 124 -3.07 6.71 6.85
CA TRP A 124 -2.92 6.94 8.28
C TRP A 124 -1.67 7.77 8.60
N ASP A 125 -0.56 7.52 7.89
CA ASP A 125 0.65 8.32 8.02
C ASP A 125 0.40 9.78 7.65
N LEU A 126 -0.30 10.00 6.52
CA LEU A 126 -0.71 11.34 6.09
C LEU A 126 -1.57 12.03 7.16
N LYS A 127 -2.54 11.32 7.69
CA LYS A 127 -3.43 11.85 8.74
C LYS A 127 -2.64 12.26 9.98
N ALA A 128 -1.72 11.42 10.42
CA ALA A 128 -0.87 11.71 11.58
C ALA A 128 0.00 12.94 11.36
N LYS A 129 0.58 13.09 10.18
CA LYS A 129 1.44 14.24 9.83
C LYS A 129 0.66 15.55 9.74
N ARG A 130 -0.63 15.48 9.43
CA ARG A 130 -1.49 16.66 9.32
C ARG A 130 -2.14 17.04 10.65
N ALA A 131 -2.03 16.23 11.66
CA ALA A 131 -2.61 16.48 12.98
C ALA A 131 -1.85 17.56 13.75
#